data_f12ac90f3039cbb0454efe2be2b61b2d
#
_entry.id   f12ac90f3039cbb0454efe2be2b61b2d
#
_cell.length_a   1.000
_cell.length_b   1.000
_cell.length_c   1.000
_cell.angle_alpha   90.00
_cell.angle_beta   90.00
_cell.angle_gamma   90.00
#
_symmetry.space_group_name_H-M   'P 1'
#
loop_
_entity.id
_entity.type
_entity.pdbx_description
1 polymer ?
#
loop_
_entity_poly.entity_id
_entity_poly.type
_entity_poly.pdbx_seq_one_letter_code
_entity_poly.pdbx_strand_id
1 'polypeptide(L)'
;VRDNNIFLVKLLYGNSESQVTEDGKQNMVLNGIPDWVYEEEFGFNRALEFSADNTMIAFIRFDESEVPSYSFPMFAGEAPQITPLKDYPGEYTYKYPKAGYPNSKVEVRTYDIKSHVTRTMKLPIDADGYIPRIRFTKDASKLAVMTLNRHQDRFDLYFADPRSTLCKLVLRDESPYYIKENVFDNIKFYPETFSLLSERDGFSHLYWYSMGGNLIKKVTNGKYEVKDFLGYDATDGSFYYTSNEESPLRKAVYKIDKKGKKTKLSQREGTNTPLFSKSMKYYMNKFSNLDTPMLVTLNDNTGKTLKTLITNDQLKQTLAGYAIPQKEFFTFQTTDGVTLNGWMMKPVNFSASKKYPVLMYQYSGPGSQQVLDTWGISWETYMASLGYIVVCVDGRGTGGRGEAFEKCTYLKIGVKEAKDQVETALYLGKQPYVDKDRIGIWGWSYGGYMTLMSMSEGTPVFKAGVAVAAPTDWRFYDTIYTERFMRTPKENAEGYKESSAFTRADKLHGNLLLVHGMADDNVHFQNCAEYAEHLVQLGKQFDMQVYTNRNHGIYGGNTRQHLYTRLTNFFLNNL
;
A
#
# COMPACT_ATOMS: atom_id res chain seq x y z
N VAL A 1 2.27 19.98 -16.37
CA VAL A 1 3.43 20.51 -15.64
C VAL A 1 4.69 20.20 -16.45
N ARG A 2 5.60 21.13 -16.54
CA ARG A 2 6.91 21.00 -17.22
C ARG A 2 7.96 21.75 -16.40
N ASP A 3 9.11 21.12 -16.16
CA ASP A 3 10.20 21.68 -15.34
C ASP A 3 9.74 22.21 -13.98
N ASN A 4 8.87 21.42 -13.31
CA ASN A 4 8.24 21.73 -12.02
C ASN A 4 7.37 22.99 -11.99
N ASN A 5 6.96 23.49 -13.16
CA ASN A 5 6.08 24.64 -13.32
C ASN A 5 4.80 24.28 -14.06
N ILE A 6 3.71 24.94 -13.69
CA ILE A 6 2.39 24.77 -14.30
C ILE A 6 2.28 25.68 -15.53
N PHE A 7 1.83 25.10 -16.64
CA PHE A 7 1.49 25.81 -17.87
C PHE A 7 0.03 25.55 -18.21
N LEU A 8 -0.67 26.58 -18.66
CA LEU A 8 -2.06 26.51 -19.12
C LEU A 8 -2.11 26.69 -20.65
N VAL A 9 -2.71 25.72 -21.33
CA VAL A 9 -2.90 25.74 -22.79
C VAL A 9 -4.37 26.02 -23.10
N LYS A 10 -4.65 27.06 -23.89
CA LYS A 10 -6.01 27.40 -24.37
C LYS A 10 -6.24 26.77 -25.74
N LEU A 11 -6.91 25.64 -25.78
CA LEU A 11 -7.11 24.85 -27.00
C LEU A 11 -7.91 25.58 -28.09
N LEU A 12 -8.84 26.47 -27.69
CA LEU A 12 -9.70 27.22 -28.62
C LEU A 12 -8.99 28.39 -29.36
N TYR A 13 -7.77 28.77 -28.95
CA TYR A 13 -7.06 29.93 -29.47
C TYR A 13 -5.67 29.53 -30.02
N GLY A 14 -5.67 28.55 -30.91
CA GLY A 14 -4.43 28.10 -31.55
C GLY A 14 -3.41 27.47 -30.58
N ASN A 15 -3.90 26.85 -29.50
CA ASN A 15 -3.05 26.24 -28.47
C ASN A 15 -2.07 27.24 -27.81
N SER A 16 -2.53 28.48 -27.57
CA SER A 16 -1.73 29.46 -26.85
C SER A 16 -1.40 28.98 -25.44
N GLU A 17 -0.13 28.99 -25.10
CA GLU A 17 0.38 28.60 -23.79
C GLU A 17 0.68 29.83 -22.93
N SER A 18 0.34 29.76 -21.64
CA SER A 18 0.73 30.72 -20.61
C SER A 18 1.32 30.00 -19.40
N GLN A 19 2.41 30.54 -18.88
CA GLN A 19 3.04 30.02 -17.67
C GLN A 19 2.29 30.53 -16.43
N VAL A 20 1.97 29.64 -15.51
CA VAL A 20 1.22 29.92 -14.29
C VAL A 20 2.16 30.09 -13.08
N THR A 21 3.24 29.31 -13.03
CA THR A 21 4.26 29.38 -11.98
C THR A 21 5.65 29.47 -12.59
N GLU A 22 6.58 30.15 -11.89
CA GLU A 22 7.92 30.44 -12.40
C GLU A 22 9.04 30.00 -11.44
N ASP A 23 8.70 29.62 -10.20
CA ASP A 23 9.67 29.28 -9.16
C ASP A 23 10.02 27.79 -9.09
N GLY A 24 9.46 26.98 -10.00
CA GLY A 24 9.74 25.55 -10.07
C GLY A 24 11.19 25.26 -10.44
N LYS A 25 11.82 24.39 -9.64
CA LYS A 25 13.21 23.97 -9.82
C LYS A 25 13.41 22.61 -9.18
N GLN A 26 14.05 21.70 -9.93
CA GLN A 26 14.35 20.34 -9.46
C GLN A 26 15.11 20.35 -8.12
N ASN A 27 14.71 19.51 -7.20
CA ASN A 27 15.24 19.39 -5.85
C ASN A 27 15.12 20.66 -4.99
N MET A 28 14.23 21.57 -5.36
CA MET A 28 13.97 22.83 -4.66
C MET A 28 12.48 23.12 -4.52
N VAL A 29 11.76 23.34 -5.62
CA VAL A 29 10.35 23.73 -5.62
C VAL A 29 9.58 22.98 -6.70
N LEU A 30 8.48 22.38 -6.32
CA LEU A 30 7.56 21.66 -7.20
C LEU A 30 6.18 22.33 -7.16
N ASN A 31 5.58 22.59 -8.33
CA ASN A 31 4.25 23.18 -8.44
C ASN A 31 3.30 22.24 -9.17
N GLY A 32 2.22 21.83 -8.51
CA GLY A 32 1.16 21.02 -9.10
C GLY A 32 1.51 19.54 -9.35
N ILE A 33 2.69 19.11 -8.91
CA ILE A 33 3.12 17.71 -8.80
C ILE A 33 3.66 17.49 -7.41
N PRO A 34 3.49 16.29 -6.82
CA PRO A 34 4.00 15.99 -5.48
C PRO A 34 5.52 15.79 -5.49
N ASP A 35 6.14 15.90 -4.31
CA ASP A 35 7.48 15.40 -4.09
C ASP A 35 7.47 13.86 -4.01
N TRP A 36 8.66 13.25 -3.94
CA TRP A 36 8.80 11.79 -3.96
C TRP A 36 7.98 11.11 -2.85
N VAL A 37 8.06 11.59 -1.60
CA VAL A 37 7.42 10.94 -0.46
C VAL A 37 5.89 11.06 -0.48
N TYR A 38 5.35 12.17 -1.00
CA TYR A 38 3.89 12.32 -1.18
C TYR A 38 3.36 11.43 -2.32
N GLU A 39 4.11 11.30 -3.42
CA GLU A 39 3.74 10.41 -4.51
C GLU A 39 3.69 8.97 -4.03
N GLU A 40 4.72 8.51 -3.34
CA GLU A 40 4.81 7.14 -2.84
C GLU A 40 3.76 6.86 -1.76
N GLU A 41 3.67 7.69 -0.72
CA GLU A 41 2.94 7.34 0.50
C GLU A 41 1.50 7.85 0.54
N PHE A 42 1.14 8.87 -0.24
CA PHE A 42 -0.24 9.31 -0.41
C PHE A 42 -0.83 8.93 -1.76
N GLY A 43 -0.06 8.29 -2.65
CA GLY A 43 -0.53 7.63 -3.86
C GLY A 43 -1.12 8.56 -4.92
N PHE A 44 -0.54 9.75 -5.15
CA PHE A 44 -0.96 10.65 -6.23
C PHE A 44 0.24 11.27 -6.95
N ASN A 45 0.08 11.56 -8.24
CA ASN A 45 1.11 12.16 -9.09
C ASN A 45 0.66 13.49 -9.71
N ARG A 46 -0.52 13.97 -9.35
CA ARG A 46 -1.08 15.25 -9.79
C ARG A 46 -1.59 16.03 -8.58
N ALA A 47 -0.94 17.14 -8.28
CA ALA A 47 -1.25 18.01 -7.15
C ALA A 47 -1.95 19.30 -7.59
N LEU A 48 -2.84 19.22 -8.59
CA LEU A 48 -3.62 20.36 -9.10
C LEU A 48 -5.04 19.94 -9.47
N GLU A 49 -5.97 20.87 -9.34
CA GLU A 49 -7.40 20.69 -9.63
C GLU A 49 -7.99 21.92 -10.30
N PHE A 50 -8.90 21.71 -11.28
CA PHE A 50 -9.74 22.79 -11.82
C PHE A 50 -11.03 22.93 -11.01
N SER A 51 -11.51 24.16 -10.84
CA SER A 51 -12.84 24.42 -10.30
C SER A 51 -13.94 23.87 -11.22
N ALA A 52 -15.12 23.59 -10.66
CA ALA A 52 -16.25 23.02 -11.41
C ALA A 52 -16.68 23.87 -12.63
N ASP A 53 -16.47 25.19 -12.58
CA ASP A 53 -16.75 26.14 -13.65
C ASP A 53 -15.54 26.44 -14.55
N ASN A 54 -14.40 25.80 -14.31
CA ASN A 54 -13.14 25.97 -15.01
C ASN A 54 -12.58 27.42 -14.98
N THR A 55 -12.91 28.19 -13.97
CA THR A 55 -12.41 29.57 -13.81
C THR A 55 -11.16 29.68 -12.94
N MET A 56 -10.89 28.65 -12.13
CA MET A 56 -9.79 28.60 -11.18
C MET A 56 -8.99 27.32 -11.33
N ILE A 57 -7.68 27.40 -11.04
CA ILE A 57 -6.81 26.24 -10.80
C ILE A 57 -6.36 26.32 -9.33
N ALA A 58 -6.51 25.24 -8.57
CA ALA A 58 -5.88 25.08 -7.27
C ALA A 58 -4.73 24.09 -7.37
N PHE A 59 -3.63 24.34 -6.68
CA PHE A 59 -2.49 23.43 -6.68
C PHE A 59 -1.74 23.46 -5.35
N ILE A 60 -1.02 22.38 -5.07
CA ILE A 60 -0.09 22.30 -3.95
C ILE A 60 1.29 22.68 -4.47
N ARG A 61 1.98 23.56 -3.75
CA ARG A 61 3.37 23.90 -3.91
C ARG A 61 4.18 23.20 -2.82
N PHE A 62 5.22 22.50 -3.22
CA PHE A 62 6.16 21.82 -2.35
C PHE A 62 7.50 22.55 -2.39
N ASP A 63 7.98 23.01 -1.23
CA ASP A 63 9.35 23.51 -1.07
C ASP A 63 10.17 22.43 -0.38
N GLU A 64 10.96 21.69 -1.18
CA GLU A 64 11.80 20.58 -0.70
C GLU A 64 13.26 20.99 -0.47
N SER A 65 13.55 22.31 -0.45
CA SER A 65 14.91 22.82 -0.31
C SER A 65 15.63 22.33 0.94
N GLU A 66 14.90 22.20 2.06
CA GLU A 66 15.43 21.72 3.33
C GLU A 66 15.38 20.19 3.50
N VAL A 67 14.72 19.47 2.58
CA VAL A 67 14.67 18.01 2.61
C VAL A 67 16.04 17.44 2.27
N PRO A 68 16.58 16.48 3.05
CA PRO A 68 17.85 15.85 2.73
C PRO A 68 17.80 15.12 1.37
N SER A 69 18.93 15.15 0.68
CA SER A 69 19.12 14.41 -0.57
C SER A 69 19.65 13.01 -0.30
N TYR A 70 19.24 12.07 -1.14
CA TYR A 70 19.84 10.76 -1.27
C TYR A 70 20.38 10.56 -2.67
N SER A 71 21.54 9.89 -2.78
CA SER A 71 22.19 9.62 -4.06
C SER A 71 22.60 8.16 -4.16
N PHE A 72 22.54 7.62 -5.36
CA PHE A 72 23.11 6.33 -5.68
C PHE A 72 23.83 6.33 -7.03
N PRO A 73 24.86 5.47 -7.20
CA PRO A 73 25.57 5.39 -8.48
C PRO A 73 24.69 4.76 -9.57
N MET A 74 24.86 5.25 -10.79
CA MET A 74 24.26 4.68 -11.99
C MET A 74 25.37 4.23 -12.93
N PHE A 75 25.26 3.01 -13.42
CA PHE A 75 26.22 2.39 -14.32
C PHE A 75 25.68 2.31 -15.74
N ALA A 76 26.52 2.08 -16.74
CA ALA A 76 26.08 1.94 -18.12
C ALA A 76 25.00 0.85 -18.25
N GLY A 77 25.22 -0.33 -17.68
CA GLY A 77 24.28 -1.45 -17.74
C GLY A 77 24.00 -1.93 -19.16
N GLU A 78 23.18 -2.96 -19.27
CA GLU A 78 22.79 -3.50 -20.58
C GLU A 78 21.28 -3.46 -20.82
N ALA A 79 20.49 -3.62 -19.78
CA ALA A 79 19.04 -3.60 -19.89
C ALA A 79 18.39 -3.03 -18.61
N PRO A 80 17.96 -1.75 -18.60
CA PRO A 80 18.09 -0.74 -19.65
C PRO A 80 19.51 -0.19 -19.79
N GLN A 81 19.87 0.26 -21.00
CA GLN A 81 21.15 0.92 -21.25
C GLN A 81 21.11 2.38 -20.82
N ILE A 82 22.22 2.86 -20.23
CA ILE A 82 22.44 4.28 -19.93
C ILE A 82 23.69 4.71 -20.69
N THR A 83 23.51 5.08 -21.96
CA THR A 83 24.57 5.33 -22.91
C THR A 83 25.62 6.37 -22.48
N PRO A 84 25.26 7.48 -21.80
CA PRO A 84 26.26 8.47 -21.39
C PRO A 84 27.29 7.97 -20.36
N LEU A 85 27.01 6.85 -19.67
CA LEU A 85 27.81 6.35 -18.55
C LEU A 85 28.77 5.23 -18.97
N LYS A 86 29.58 5.46 -20.02
CA LYS A 86 30.49 4.46 -20.59
C LYS A 86 31.60 4.02 -19.64
N ASP A 87 32.39 4.97 -19.20
CA ASP A 87 33.68 4.73 -18.55
C ASP A 87 33.65 5.04 -17.06
N TYR A 88 32.81 5.98 -16.65
CA TYR A 88 32.61 6.37 -15.25
C TYR A 88 31.14 6.28 -14.87
N PRO A 89 30.82 5.79 -13.64
CA PRO A 89 29.45 5.80 -13.17
C PRO A 89 28.95 7.24 -13.01
N GLY A 90 27.66 7.43 -13.30
CA GLY A 90 26.94 8.64 -12.93
C GLY A 90 26.33 8.54 -11.55
N GLU A 91 25.63 9.59 -11.17
CA GLU A 91 24.92 9.68 -9.90
C GLU A 91 23.48 10.13 -10.14
N TYR A 92 22.53 9.47 -9.47
CA TYR A 92 21.17 9.93 -9.40
C TYR A 92 20.90 10.49 -8.00
N THR A 93 20.51 11.77 -7.93
CA THR A 93 20.29 12.50 -6.68
C THR A 93 18.87 13.04 -6.63
N TYR A 94 18.16 12.81 -5.54
CA TYR A 94 16.78 13.28 -5.32
C TYR A 94 16.54 13.54 -3.85
N LYS A 95 15.44 14.23 -3.54
CA LYS A 95 15.03 14.54 -2.17
C LYS A 95 14.28 13.36 -1.56
N TYR A 96 14.75 12.90 -0.40
CA TYR A 96 14.15 11.79 0.33
C TYR A 96 14.25 12.04 1.84
N PRO A 97 13.12 12.35 2.50
CA PRO A 97 13.13 12.61 3.93
C PRO A 97 13.08 11.27 4.69
N LYS A 98 14.14 10.93 5.40
CA LYS A 98 14.14 9.78 6.32
C LYS A 98 13.46 10.13 7.64
N ALA A 99 12.96 9.12 8.35
CA ALA A 99 12.27 9.29 9.64
C ALA A 99 13.03 10.24 10.59
N GLY A 100 12.32 11.25 11.09
CA GLY A 100 12.87 12.29 11.96
C GLY A 100 13.48 13.50 11.25
N TYR A 101 13.66 13.45 9.93
CA TYR A 101 14.19 14.56 9.14
C TYR A 101 13.08 15.49 8.62
N PRO A 102 13.44 16.71 8.17
CA PRO A 102 12.45 17.64 7.61
C PRO A 102 11.75 17.10 6.36
N ASN A 103 10.44 17.35 6.27
CA ASN A 103 9.64 17.19 5.07
C ASN A 103 9.60 18.49 4.26
N SER A 104 9.07 18.42 3.04
CA SER A 104 8.75 19.61 2.24
C SER A 104 7.80 20.54 3.00
N LYS A 105 8.03 21.83 2.90
CA LYS A 105 7.06 22.84 3.32
C LYS A 105 5.99 22.94 2.23
N VAL A 106 4.73 22.79 2.62
CA VAL A 106 3.61 22.71 1.68
C VAL A 106 2.63 23.84 1.86
N GLU A 107 2.12 24.37 0.75
CA GLU A 107 1.08 25.37 0.74
C GLU A 107 0.11 25.15 -0.43
N VAL A 108 -1.14 25.54 -0.25
CA VAL A 108 -2.13 25.54 -1.32
C VAL A 108 -2.18 26.90 -1.95
N ARG A 109 -2.06 26.92 -3.28
CA ARG A 109 -2.22 28.12 -4.09
C ARG A 109 -3.38 27.99 -5.06
N THR A 110 -3.98 29.12 -5.41
CA THR A 110 -5.03 29.20 -6.44
C THR A 110 -4.64 30.24 -7.50
N TYR A 111 -4.99 29.94 -8.74
CA TYR A 111 -4.76 30.81 -9.90
C TYR A 111 -6.11 31.09 -10.57
N ASP A 112 -6.45 32.38 -10.68
CA ASP A 112 -7.63 32.83 -11.43
C ASP A 112 -7.29 32.96 -12.91
N ILE A 113 -7.94 32.14 -13.75
CA ILE A 113 -7.63 32.04 -15.19
C ILE A 113 -7.93 33.33 -15.94
N LYS A 114 -8.90 34.11 -15.48
CA LYS A 114 -9.31 35.36 -16.15
C LYS A 114 -8.40 36.54 -15.77
N SER A 115 -8.11 36.69 -14.48
CA SER A 115 -7.33 37.81 -13.98
C SER A 115 -5.82 37.55 -13.95
N HIS A 116 -5.40 36.30 -14.14
CA HIS A 116 -4.01 35.84 -14.03
C HIS A 116 -3.37 36.10 -12.65
N VAL A 117 -4.17 36.06 -11.59
CA VAL A 117 -3.73 36.31 -10.21
C VAL A 117 -3.58 35.00 -9.45
N THR A 118 -2.38 34.78 -8.92
CA THR A 118 -2.10 33.67 -7.98
C THR A 118 -2.28 34.15 -6.55
N ARG A 119 -2.89 33.30 -5.71
CA ARG A 119 -3.10 33.56 -4.27
C ARG A 119 -2.67 32.36 -3.45
N THR A 120 -2.11 32.59 -2.27
CA THR A 120 -1.83 31.53 -1.28
C THR A 120 -2.97 31.46 -0.29
N MET A 121 -3.49 30.25 -0.04
CA MET A 121 -4.56 30.01 0.93
C MET A 121 -4.04 30.21 2.36
N LYS A 122 -4.85 30.87 3.20
CA LYS A 122 -4.56 31.06 4.63
C LYS A 122 -4.95 29.82 5.43
N LEU A 123 -4.28 28.72 5.14
CA LEU A 123 -4.56 27.42 5.75
C LEU A 123 -3.88 27.34 7.13
N PRO A 124 -4.63 27.10 8.22
CA PRO A 124 -4.08 27.00 9.56
C PRO A 124 -3.53 25.58 9.81
N ILE A 125 -2.48 25.20 9.08
CA ILE A 125 -1.79 23.92 9.20
C ILE A 125 -0.54 24.08 10.06
N ASP A 126 -0.17 23.03 10.79
CA ASP A 126 1.11 22.96 11.49
C ASP A 126 2.27 23.06 10.49
N ALA A 127 3.38 23.67 10.88
CA ALA A 127 4.51 23.95 9.99
C ALA A 127 5.12 22.70 9.35
N ASP A 128 4.96 21.54 9.99
CA ASP A 128 5.40 20.21 9.56
C ASP A 128 4.22 19.28 9.20
N GLY A 129 3.02 19.83 9.04
CA GLY A 129 1.83 19.09 8.63
C GLY A 129 1.82 18.73 7.15
N TYR A 130 0.92 17.82 6.77
CA TYR A 130 0.76 17.30 5.43
C TYR A 130 -0.54 17.79 4.78
N ILE A 131 -0.53 17.90 3.44
CA ILE A 131 -1.71 18.17 2.61
C ILE A 131 -1.86 17.01 1.61
N PRO A 132 -2.41 15.85 2.04
CA PRO A 132 -2.47 14.66 1.19
C PRO A 132 -3.42 14.78 -0.01
N ARG A 133 -4.42 15.67 0.02
CA ARG A 133 -5.35 15.90 -1.11
C ARG A 133 -5.93 17.30 -1.09
N ILE A 134 -6.18 17.81 -2.29
CA ILE A 134 -7.09 18.95 -2.54
C ILE A 134 -8.13 18.53 -3.57
N ARG A 135 -9.36 19.02 -3.45
CA ARG A 135 -10.44 18.77 -4.43
C ARG A 135 -11.41 19.94 -4.45
N PHE A 136 -11.77 20.40 -5.65
CA PHE A 136 -12.93 21.28 -5.74
C PHE A 136 -14.22 20.51 -5.45
N THR A 137 -15.11 21.12 -4.70
CA THR A 137 -16.48 20.60 -4.51
C THR A 137 -17.31 20.88 -5.76
N LYS A 138 -18.59 20.57 -5.72
CA LYS A 138 -19.53 20.98 -6.79
C LYS A 138 -19.77 22.49 -6.83
N ASP A 139 -19.46 23.18 -5.77
CA ASP A 139 -19.47 24.65 -5.65
C ASP A 139 -18.04 25.17 -5.93
N ALA A 140 -17.87 25.91 -7.04
CA ALA A 140 -16.58 26.45 -7.44
C ALA A 140 -15.97 27.45 -6.43
N SER A 141 -16.76 27.96 -5.48
CA SER A 141 -16.28 28.81 -4.37
C SER A 141 -15.73 28.02 -3.19
N LYS A 142 -15.75 26.68 -3.24
CA LYS A 142 -15.30 25.80 -2.15
C LYS A 142 -14.27 24.79 -2.62
N LEU A 143 -13.03 25.05 -2.26
CA LEU A 143 -11.93 24.07 -2.40
C LEU A 143 -11.83 23.28 -1.09
N ALA A 144 -12.01 21.97 -1.17
CA ALA A 144 -11.73 21.06 -0.06
C ALA A 144 -10.22 20.85 0.04
N VAL A 145 -9.65 21.12 1.21
CA VAL A 145 -8.26 20.87 1.56
C VAL A 145 -8.24 19.88 2.70
N MET A 146 -7.59 18.74 2.46
CA MET A 146 -7.42 17.67 3.45
C MET A 146 -6.03 17.77 4.05
N THR A 147 -5.93 17.76 5.38
CA THR A 147 -4.65 17.89 6.08
C THR A 147 -4.47 16.79 7.11
N LEU A 148 -3.21 16.46 7.39
CA LEU A 148 -2.80 15.65 8.53
C LEU A 148 -1.75 16.42 9.34
N ASN A 149 -1.75 16.23 10.65
CA ASN A 149 -0.58 16.59 11.45
C ASN A 149 0.57 15.59 11.18
N ARG A 150 1.78 15.88 11.67
CA ARG A 150 2.94 15.02 11.43
C ARG A 150 2.77 13.59 11.99
N HIS A 151 2.13 13.42 13.15
CA HIS A 151 1.81 12.11 13.71
C HIS A 151 0.76 11.33 12.90
N GLN A 152 0.07 12.00 11.96
CA GLN A 152 -0.98 11.41 11.13
C GLN A 152 -2.14 10.81 11.97
N ASP A 153 -2.34 11.31 13.16
CA ASP A 153 -3.42 10.90 14.09
C ASP A 153 -4.57 11.90 14.12
N ARG A 154 -4.43 13.06 13.46
CA ARG A 154 -5.46 14.08 13.29
C ARG A 154 -5.63 14.44 11.82
N PHE A 155 -6.82 14.17 11.32
CA PHE A 155 -7.28 14.55 9.98
C PHE A 155 -8.21 15.75 10.08
N ASP A 156 -7.92 16.81 9.32
CA ASP A 156 -8.76 18.00 9.22
C ASP A 156 -9.19 18.22 7.77
N LEU A 157 -10.50 18.46 7.58
CA LEU A 157 -11.07 18.90 6.32
C LEU A 157 -11.40 20.38 6.40
N TYR A 158 -10.79 21.18 5.54
CA TYR A 158 -11.09 22.61 5.38
C TYR A 158 -11.85 22.85 4.08
N PHE A 159 -12.79 23.83 4.11
CA PHE A 159 -13.25 24.48 2.88
C PHE A 159 -12.57 25.84 2.77
N ALA A 160 -11.84 26.02 1.68
CA ALA A 160 -11.13 27.24 1.33
C ALA A 160 -11.87 27.96 0.21
N ASP A 161 -12.05 29.28 0.36
CA ASP A 161 -12.52 30.13 -0.74
C ASP A 161 -11.32 30.51 -1.62
N PRO A 162 -11.29 30.08 -2.90
CA PRO A 162 -10.14 30.27 -3.76
C PRO A 162 -9.85 31.75 -4.12
N ARG A 163 -10.78 32.68 -3.87
CA ARG A 163 -10.62 34.11 -4.15
C ARG A 163 -10.31 34.95 -2.90
N SER A 164 -11.02 34.72 -1.81
CA SER A 164 -10.75 35.43 -0.54
C SER A 164 -9.59 34.83 0.26
N THR A 165 -9.16 33.60 -0.08
CA THR A 165 -8.11 32.82 0.60
C THR A 165 -8.46 32.32 2.00
N LEU A 166 -9.66 32.59 2.49
CA LEU A 166 -10.10 32.19 3.82
C LEU A 166 -10.38 30.67 3.85
N CYS A 167 -9.92 30.01 4.90
CA CYS A 167 -10.11 28.58 5.12
C CYS A 167 -10.94 28.38 6.40
N LYS A 168 -11.99 27.55 6.30
CA LYS A 168 -12.85 27.18 7.41
C LYS A 168 -12.71 25.69 7.70
N LEU A 169 -12.40 25.35 8.95
CA LEU A 169 -12.45 23.95 9.41
C LEU A 169 -13.90 23.46 9.37
N VAL A 170 -14.12 22.35 8.68
CA VAL A 170 -15.45 21.73 8.49
C VAL A 170 -15.57 20.46 9.32
N LEU A 171 -14.51 19.67 9.38
CA LEU A 171 -14.51 18.38 10.06
C LEU A 171 -13.11 18.11 10.62
N ARG A 172 -13.08 17.51 11.80
CA ARG A 172 -11.90 16.88 12.40
C ARG A 172 -12.21 15.42 12.73
N ASP A 173 -11.31 14.52 12.34
CA ASP A 173 -11.32 13.12 12.76
C ASP A 173 -9.98 12.79 13.43
N GLU A 174 -10.01 12.05 14.53
CA GLU A 174 -8.82 11.75 15.33
C GLU A 174 -8.75 10.25 15.62
N SER A 175 -7.53 9.73 15.74
CA SER A 175 -7.26 8.36 16.10
C SER A 175 -6.24 8.31 17.26
N PRO A 176 -6.37 7.39 18.21
CA PRO A 176 -5.31 7.16 19.20
C PRO A 176 -4.03 6.56 18.60
N TYR A 177 -4.06 6.20 17.32
CA TYR A 177 -2.96 5.60 16.59
C TYR A 177 -2.60 6.45 15.36
N TYR A 178 -3.24 6.18 14.24
CA TYR A 178 -3.07 6.93 12.97
C TYR A 178 -4.33 6.84 12.10
N ILE A 179 -4.48 7.79 11.22
CA ILE A 179 -5.52 7.83 10.17
C ILE A 179 -4.99 7.10 8.95
N LYS A 180 -5.81 6.21 8.37
CA LYS A 180 -5.44 5.50 7.13
C LYS A 180 -5.58 6.40 5.90
N GLU A 181 -4.68 6.25 4.95
CA GLU A 181 -4.67 7.01 3.70
C GLU A 181 -5.89 6.77 2.80
N ASN A 182 -6.57 5.61 2.92
CA ASN A 182 -7.78 5.34 2.13
C ASN A 182 -8.93 6.34 2.40
N VAL A 183 -8.87 7.09 3.48
CA VAL A 183 -9.86 8.13 3.82
C VAL A 183 -9.93 9.21 2.74
N PHE A 184 -8.79 9.62 2.17
CA PHE A 184 -8.72 10.75 1.24
C PHE A 184 -9.47 10.48 -0.08
N ASP A 185 -9.44 9.26 -0.59
CA ASP A 185 -10.08 8.89 -1.86
C ASP A 185 -11.54 8.48 -1.70
N ASN A 186 -11.98 8.23 -0.47
CA ASN A 186 -13.37 7.90 -0.14
C ASN A 186 -14.22 9.10 0.30
N ILE A 187 -13.63 10.29 0.42
CA ILE A 187 -14.40 11.53 0.57
C ILE A 187 -14.93 11.94 -0.80
N LYS A 188 -16.27 11.95 -0.94
CA LYS A 188 -16.98 12.37 -2.15
C LYS A 188 -17.93 13.50 -1.82
N PHE A 189 -17.83 14.60 -2.59
CA PHE A 189 -18.64 15.80 -2.39
C PHE A 189 -19.87 15.79 -3.31
N TYR A 190 -21.01 16.10 -2.71
CA TYR A 190 -22.31 16.31 -3.35
C TYR A 190 -22.75 17.76 -3.10
N PRO A 191 -23.84 18.26 -3.74
CA PRO A 191 -24.22 19.66 -3.56
C PRO A 191 -24.39 20.09 -2.09
N GLU A 192 -25.03 19.24 -1.26
CA GLU A 192 -25.36 19.58 0.14
C GLU A 192 -24.65 18.69 1.17
N THR A 193 -23.89 17.67 0.72
CA THR A 193 -23.38 16.63 1.61
C THR A 193 -22.02 16.09 1.16
N PHE A 194 -21.34 15.38 2.06
CA PHE A 194 -20.14 14.61 1.72
C PHE A 194 -20.04 13.33 2.56
N SER A 195 -19.24 12.39 2.07
CA SER A 195 -18.94 11.10 2.73
C SER A 195 -17.62 11.17 3.50
N LEU A 196 -17.50 10.34 4.54
CA LEU A 196 -16.25 10.04 5.23
C LEU A 196 -16.21 8.57 5.60
N LEU A 197 -15.10 7.87 5.33
CA LEU A 197 -14.76 6.61 5.99
C LEU A 197 -13.95 6.91 7.25
N SER A 198 -14.34 6.35 8.38
CA SER A 198 -13.65 6.55 9.66
C SER A 198 -13.64 5.27 10.48
N GLU A 199 -12.55 5.04 11.22
CA GLU A 199 -12.39 3.91 12.14
C GLU A 199 -12.71 4.27 13.60
N ARG A 200 -13.32 5.44 13.86
CA ARG A 200 -13.63 5.96 15.21
C ARG A 200 -14.40 5.01 16.13
N ASP A 201 -15.06 4.00 15.55
CA ASP A 201 -15.80 2.97 16.26
C ASP A 201 -15.09 1.59 16.21
N GLY A 202 -13.79 1.56 15.89
CA GLY A 202 -12.95 0.36 15.84
C GLY A 202 -12.96 -0.42 14.52
N PHE A 203 -13.85 -0.06 13.59
CA PHE A 203 -13.91 -0.58 12.22
C PHE A 203 -14.18 0.55 11.24
N SER A 204 -13.67 0.44 10.01
CA SER A 204 -13.94 1.43 8.97
C SER A 204 -15.39 1.42 8.56
N HIS A 205 -16.11 2.52 8.82
CA HIS A 205 -17.51 2.70 8.47
C HIS A 205 -17.77 4.00 7.72
N LEU A 206 -18.89 4.02 6.97
CA LEU A 206 -19.34 5.16 6.19
C LEU A 206 -20.18 6.11 7.04
N TYR A 207 -19.72 7.37 7.11
CA TYR A 207 -20.40 8.49 7.76
C TYR A 207 -20.83 9.51 6.72
N TRP A 208 -22.01 10.11 6.90
CA TRP A 208 -22.60 11.06 5.98
C TRP A 208 -22.79 12.41 6.66
N TYR A 209 -22.18 13.44 6.09
CA TYR A 209 -22.14 14.79 6.64
C TYR A 209 -22.81 15.82 5.74
N SER A 210 -23.38 16.89 6.34
CA SER A 210 -23.72 18.10 5.59
C SER A 210 -22.48 18.86 5.18
N MET A 211 -22.58 19.73 4.16
CA MET A 211 -21.48 20.64 3.78
C MET A 211 -21.10 21.63 4.89
N GLY A 212 -21.90 21.76 5.92
CA GLY A 212 -21.57 22.53 7.13
C GLY A 212 -20.73 21.77 8.17
N GLY A 213 -20.47 20.46 7.95
CA GLY A 213 -19.71 19.61 8.87
C GLY A 213 -20.55 18.91 9.94
N ASN A 214 -21.88 19.01 9.88
CA ASN A 214 -22.75 18.31 10.83
C ASN A 214 -22.96 16.85 10.38
N LEU A 215 -22.78 15.90 11.30
CA LEU A 215 -23.07 14.49 11.05
C LEU A 215 -24.59 14.31 10.85
N ILE A 216 -24.98 13.82 9.66
CA ILE A 216 -26.37 13.50 9.34
C ILE A 216 -26.69 12.08 9.81
N LYS A 217 -25.82 11.09 9.48
CA LYS A 217 -25.96 9.71 9.93
C LYS A 217 -24.69 8.88 9.77
N LYS A 218 -24.56 7.85 10.58
CA LYS A 218 -23.69 6.70 10.33
C LYS A 218 -24.44 5.74 9.40
N VAL A 219 -23.91 5.51 8.19
CA VAL A 219 -24.60 4.73 7.15
C VAL A 219 -24.43 3.23 7.35
N THR A 220 -23.22 2.80 7.77
CA THR A 220 -22.88 1.40 8.00
C THR A 220 -22.50 1.16 9.45
N ASN A 221 -22.72 -0.05 9.96
CA ASN A 221 -22.40 -0.44 11.32
C ASN A 221 -22.17 -1.95 11.41
N GLY A 222 -21.28 -2.39 12.31
CA GLY A 222 -20.99 -3.81 12.54
C GLY A 222 -19.52 -4.08 12.79
N LYS A 223 -19.17 -5.35 13.00
CA LYS A 223 -17.77 -5.83 13.17
C LYS A 223 -17.17 -6.22 11.82
N TYR A 224 -17.11 -5.28 10.89
CA TYR A 224 -16.54 -5.44 9.56
C TYR A 224 -16.05 -4.09 9.04
N GLU A 225 -15.27 -4.10 7.99
CA GLU A 225 -14.74 -2.90 7.35
C GLU A 225 -15.45 -2.60 6.04
N VAL A 226 -15.92 -1.37 5.88
CA VAL A 226 -16.18 -0.77 4.57
C VAL A 226 -14.83 -0.53 3.91
N LYS A 227 -14.61 -1.10 2.73
CA LYS A 227 -13.36 -0.97 1.99
C LYS A 227 -13.36 0.26 1.08
N ASP A 228 -14.44 0.42 0.33
CA ASP A 228 -14.60 1.53 -0.61
C ASP A 228 -16.01 2.10 -0.52
N PHE A 229 -16.13 3.43 -0.50
CA PHE A 229 -17.40 4.11 -0.78
C PHE A 229 -17.51 4.38 -2.28
N LEU A 230 -18.43 3.72 -2.95
CA LEU A 230 -18.58 3.77 -4.41
C LEU A 230 -19.37 5.01 -4.87
N GLY A 231 -20.39 5.41 -4.12
CA GLY A 231 -21.16 6.60 -4.42
C GLY A 231 -22.56 6.61 -3.79
N TYR A 232 -23.25 7.72 -4.00
CA TYR A 232 -24.62 7.97 -3.55
C TYR A 232 -25.49 8.33 -4.75
N ASP A 233 -26.63 7.66 -4.89
CA ASP A 233 -27.64 8.00 -5.88
C ASP A 233 -28.69 8.93 -5.25
N ALA A 234 -28.62 10.22 -5.61
CA ALA A 234 -29.55 11.22 -5.09
C ALA A 234 -31.00 11.02 -5.58
N THR A 235 -31.22 10.22 -6.65
CA THR A 235 -32.57 10.01 -7.18
C THR A 235 -33.41 9.09 -6.30
N ASP A 236 -32.79 8.12 -5.62
CA ASP A 236 -33.48 7.19 -4.72
C ASP A 236 -32.95 7.19 -3.29
N GLY A 237 -31.89 7.96 -3.01
CA GLY A 237 -31.28 8.10 -1.70
C GLY A 237 -30.42 6.92 -1.27
N SER A 238 -29.89 6.16 -2.21
CA SER A 238 -29.13 4.94 -1.96
C SER A 238 -27.62 5.17 -1.90
N PHE A 239 -26.96 4.45 -0.99
CA PHE A 239 -25.52 4.38 -0.84
C PHE A 239 -24.98 3.06 -1.38
N TYR A 240 -23.85 3.12 -2.08
CA TYR A 240 -23.18 1.94 -2.63
C TYR A 240 -21.75 1.86 -2.07
N TYR A 241 -21.36 0.68 -1.60
CA TYR A 241 -20.04 0.46 -0.99
C TYR A 241 -19.58 -0.99 -1.16
N THR A 242 -18.30 -1.23 -0.92
CA THR A 242 -17.76 -2.57 -0.74
C THR A 242 -17.40 -2.79 0.72
N SER A 243 -17.58 -4.02 1.20
CA SER A 243 -17.17 -4.41 2.54
C SER A 243 -16.75 -5.88 2.61
N ASN A 244 -16.11 -6.23 3.73
CA ASN A 244 -15.73 -7.59 4.06
C ASN A 244 -16.63 -8.22 5.14
N GLU A 245 -17.89 -7.81 5.21
CA GLU A 245 -18.78 -8.25 6.29
C GLU A 245 -19.11 -9.75 6.32
N GLU A 246 -18.94 -10.45 5.18
CA GLU A 246 -19.14 -11.91 5.13
C GLU A 246 -17.90 -12.69 5.59
N SER A 247 -16.73 -12.17 5.31
CA SER A 247 -15.45 -12.78 5.65
C SER A 247 -14.32 -11.75 5.50
N PRO A 248 -13.34 -11.71 6.42
CA PRO A 248 -12.14 -10.90 6.24
C PRO A 248 -11.38 -11.19 4.93
N LEU A 249 -11.57 -12.38 4.34
CA LEU A 249 -10.88 -12.83 3.13
C LEU A 249 -11.57 -12.39 1.84
N ARG A 250 -12.77 -11.77 1.92
CA ARG A 250 -13.64 -11.49 0.78
C ARG A 250 -14.05 -10.03 0.75
N LYS A 251 -14.45 -9.57 -0.42
CA LYS A 251 -14.99 -8.23 -0.63
C LYS A 251 -16.24 -8.32 -1.50
N ALA A 252 -17.37 -7.90 -0.96
CA ALA A 252 -18.67 -7.91 -1.63
C ALA A 252 -19.21 -6.50 -1.87
N VAL A 253 -20.13 -6.35 -2.80
CA VAL A 253 -20.78 -5.10 -3.19
C VAL A 253 -22.16 -5.00 -2.55
N TYR A 254 -22.43 -3.86 -1.91
CA TYR A 254 -23.67 -3.61 -1.17
C TYR A 254 -24.32 -2.29 -1.56
N LYS A 255 -25.64 -2.27 -1.43
CA LYS A 255 -26.50 -1.09 -1.49
C LYS A 255 -27.24 -0.93 -0.15
N ILE A 256 -27.30 0.30 0.37
CA ILE A 256 -28.23 0.68 1.45
C ILE A 256 -29.19 1.72 0.89
N ASP A 257 -30.49 1.47 0.93
CA ASP A 257 -31.51 2.40 0.47
C ASP A 257 -31.80 3.51 1.52
N LYS A 258 -32.63 4.49 1.14
CA LYS A 258 -33.01 5.60 2.02
C LYS A 258 -33.73 5.17 3.30
N LYS A 259 -34.30 3.96 3.34
CA LYS A 259 -34.98 3.37 4.52
C LYS A 259 -33.99 2.58 5.39
N GLY A 260 -32.74 2.45 4.98
CA GLY A 260 -31.72 1.67 5.68
C GLY A 260 -31.72 0.18 5.35
N LYS A 261 -32.49 -0.26 4.36
CA LYS A 261 -32.47 -1.66 3.91
C LYS A 261 -31.18 -1.93 3.15
N LYS A 262 -30.40 -2.87 3.64
CA LYS A 262 -29.17 -3.36 3.01
C LYS A 262 -29.50 -4.48 2.02
N THR A 263 -28.87 -4.43 0.85
CA THR A 263 -28.96 -5.45 -0.21
C THR A 263 -27.57 -5.76 -0.72
N LYS A 264 -27.20 -7.04 -0.76
CA LYS A 264 -25.97 -7.51 -1.43
C LYS A 264 -26.21 -7.54 -2.94
N LEU A 265 -25.35 -6.87 -3.70
CA LEU A 265 -25.43 -6.81 -5.16
C LEU A 265 -24.56 -7.87 -5.85
N SER A 266 -23.40 -8.21 -5.26
CA SER A 266 -22.51 -9.23 -5.81
C SER A 266 -23.09 -10.63 -5.62
N GLN A 267 -23.11 -11.43 -6.70
CA GLN A 267 -23.77 -12.75 -6.73
C GLN A 267 -22.88 -13.88 -6.23
N ARG A 268 -21.55 -13.69 -6.29
CA ARG A 268 -20.56 -14.74 -6.04
C ARG A 268 -19.69 -14.39 -4.86
N GLU A 269 -19.29 -15.41 -4.10
CA GLU A 269 -18.32 -15.31 -3.01
C GLU A 269 -16.89 -15.20 -3.56
N GLY A 270 -16.15 -14.21 -3.08
CA GLY A 270 -14.80 -13.90 -3.51
C GLY A 270 -14.48 -12.42 -3.39
N THR A 271 -13.61 -11.93 -4.24
CA THR A 271 -13.20 -10.53 -4.28
C THR A 271 -13.84 -9.82 -5.46
N ASN A 272 -14.67 -8.82 -5.16
CA ASN A 272 -15.39 -7.99 -6.13
C ASN A 272 -14.77 -6.59 -6.15
N THR A 273 -14.51 -6.04 -7.35
CA THR A 273 -13.99 -4.69 -7.55
C THR A 273 -14.89 -3.97 -8.55
N PRO A 274 -15.97 -3.32 -8.08
CA PRO A 274 -16.92 -2.64 -8.93
C PRO A 274 -16.45 -1.26 -9.36
N LEU A 275 -16.82 -0.86 -10.57
CA LEU A 275 -16.70 0.49 -11.10
C LEU A 275 -18.07 0.99 -11.55
N PHE A 276 -18.67 1.88 -10.77
CA PHE A 276 -19.99 2.43 -11.05
C PHE A 276 -19.95 3.55 -12.10
N SER A 277 -21.00 3.61 -12.91
CA SER A 277 -21.30 4.76 -13.77
C SER A 277 -21.60 6.01 -12.93
N LYS A 278 -21.39 7.21 -13.49
CA LYS A 278 -21.72 8.48 -12.81
C LYS A 278 -23.19 8.55 -12.35
N SER A 279 -24.09 7.89 -13.08
CA SER A 279 -25.51 7.83 -12.73
C SER A 279 -25.86 6.82 -11.64
N MET A 280 -24.90 6.01 -11.17
CA MET A 280 -25.12 4.91 -10.22
C MET A 280 -26.13 3.85 -10.69
N LYS A 281 -26.45 3.80 -11.99
CA LYS A 281 -27.44 2.86 -12.55
C LYS A 281 -26.80 1.55 -13.03
N TYR A 282 -25.53 1.59 -13.38
CA TYR A 282 -24.78 0.44 -13.90
C TYR A 282 -23.40 0.38 -13.28
N TYR A 283 -22.83 -0.82 -13.20
CA TYR A 283 -21.43 -1.00 -12.83
C TYR A 283 -20.78 -2.17 -13.56
N MET A 284 -19.51 -2.01 -13.89
CA MET A 284 -18.65 -3.11 -14.27
C MET A 284 -18.08 -3.72 -12.99
N ASN A 285 -18.10 -5.05 -12.87
CA ASN A 285 -17.53 -5.74 -11.73
C ASN A 285 -16.39 -6.66 -12.19
N LYS A 286 -15.20 -6.45 -11.65
CA LYS A 286 -14.11 -7.42 -11.73
C LYS A 286 -14.23 -8.36 -10.56
N PHE A 287 -14.32 -9.65 -10.82
CA PHE A 287 -14.49 -10.69 -9.81
C PHE A 287 -13.44 -11.78 -9.97
N SER A 288 -12.92 -12.29 -8.86
CA SER A 288 -12.20 -13.56 -8.80
C SER A 288 -12.37 -14.20 -7.42
N ASN A 289 -12.08 -15.48 -7.34
CA ASN A 289 -11.88 -16.24 -6.11
C ASN A 289 -10.77 -17.29 -6.35
N LEU A 290 -10.47 -18.16 -5.40
CA LEU A 290 -9.38 -19.13 -5.56
C LEU A 290 -9.50 -19.98 -6.83
N ASP A 291 -10.73 -20.33 -7.23
CA ASP A 291 -11.02 -21.27 -8.32
C ASP A 291 -11.35 -20.58 -9.66
N THR A 292 -11.65 -19.29 -9.62
CA THR A 292 -12.14 -18.55 -10.79
C THR A 292 -11.18 -17.44 -11.17
N PRO A 293 -10.52 -17.54 -12.34
CA PRO A 293 -9.79 -16.42 -12.94
C PRO A 293 -10.68 -15.21 -13.12
N MET A 294 -10.08 -14.02 -13.26
CA MET A 294 -10.80 -12.76 -13.34
C MET A 294 -11.96 -12.82 -14.35
N LEU A 295 -13.15 -12.61 -13.84
CA LEU A 295 -14.41 -12.48 -14.57
C LEU A 295 -14.82 -11.00 -14.58
N VAL A 296 -15.18 -10.44 -15.74
CA VAL A 296 -15.68 -9.07 -15.81
C VAL A 296 -17.11 -9.08 -16.32
N THR A 297 -18.01 -8.48 -15.55
CA THR A 297 -19.43 -8.39 -15.87
C THR A 297 -19.91 -6.94 -15.88
N LEU A 298 -20.90 -6.64 -16.72
CA LEU A 298 -21.72 -5.43 -16.66
C LEU A 298 -23.01 -5.77 -15.91
N ASN A 299 -23.32 -4.99 -14.89
CA ASN A 299 -24.46 -5.21 -14.01
C ASN A 299 -25.29 -3.93 -13.88
N ASP A 300 -26.57 -4.06 -13.60
CA ASP A 300 -27.38 -2.95 -13.14
C ASP A 300 -27.26 -2.74 -11.62
N ASN A 301 -27.82 -1.66 -11.11
CA ASN A 301 -27.72 -1.30 -9.69
C ASN A 301 -28.65 -2.12 -8.76
N THR A 302 -29.31 -3.16 -9.27
CA THR A 302 -29.99 -4.19 -8.49
C THR A 302 -29.10 -5.43 -8.28
N GLY A 303 -27.96 -5.49 -8.96
CA GLY A 303 -27.04 -6.62 -8.95
C GLY A 303 -27.28 -7.63 -10.07
N LYS A 304 -28.26 -7.37 -10.97
CA LYS A 304 -28.51 -8.24 -12.12
C LYS A 304 -27.41 -8.10 -13.15
N THR A 305 -26.80 -9.21 -13.54
CA THR A 305 -25.83 -9.24 -14.65
C THR A 305 -26.54 -9.06 -15.97
N LEU A 306 -26.17 -8.03 -16.70
CA LEU A 306 -26.69 -7.71 -18.04
C LEU A 306 -25.84 -8.34 -19.13
N LYS A 307 -24.52 -8.38 -18.94
CA LYS A 307 -23.57 -8.94 -19.90
C LYS A 307 -22.30 -9.41 -19.20
N THR A 308 -21.77 -10.55 -19.63
CA THR A 308 -20.41 -10.98 -19.29
C THR A 308 -19.46 -10.45 -20.38
N LEU A 309 -18.43 -9.73 -19.96
CA LEU A 309 -17.46 -9.06 -20.84
C LEU A 309 -16.18 -9.88 -21.01
N ILE A 310 -15.69 -10.49 -19.93
CA ILE A 310 -14.48 -11.32 -19.93
C ILE A 310 -14.76 -12.57 -19.10
N THR A 311 -14.51 -13.75 -19.68
CA THR A 311 -14.68 -15.07 -19.02
C THR A 311 -13.34 -15.77 -18.75
N ASN A 312 -12.27 -15.36 -19.44
CA ASN A 312 -10.97 -16.02 -19.43
C ASN A 312 -11.01 -17.53 -19.83
N ASP A 313 -11.91 -17.91 -20.73
CA ASP A 313 -12.08 -19.32 -21.11
C ASP A 313 -10.85 -19.88 -21.81
N GLN A 314 -10.15 -19.09 -22.62
CA GLN A 314 -8.89 -19.51 -23.23
C GLN A 314 -7.81 -19.81 -22.18
N LEU A 315 -7.69 -18.96 -21.16
CA LEU A 315 -6.79 -19.19 -20.02
C LEU A 315 -7.15 -20.50 -19.31
N LYS A 316 -8.43 -20.72 -19.01
CA LYS A 316 -8.89 -21.96 -18.36
C LYS A 316 -8.56 -23.21 -19.20
N GLN A 317 -8.74 -23.15 -20.52
CA GLN A 317 -8.38 -24.23 -21.45
C GLN A 317 -6.87 -24.50 -21.43
N THR A 318 -6.06 -23.44 -21.47
CA THR A 318 -4.60 -23.56 -21.37
C THR A 318 -4.19 -24.23 -20.05
N LEU A 319 -4.74 -23.75 -18.93
CA LEU A 319 -4.43 -24.26 -17.59
C LEU A 319 -4.89 -25.72 -17.37
N ALA A 320 -5.96 -26.16 -18.05
CA ALA A 320 -6.44 -27.54 -17.97
C ALA A 320 -5.40 -28.57 -18.46
N GLY A 321 -4.41 -28.12 -19.27
CA GLY A 321 -3.27 -28.96 -19.70
C GLY A 321 -2.14 -29.08 -18.67
N TYR A 322 -2.23 -28.39 -17.54
CA TYR A 322 -1.20 -28.40 -16.51
C TYR A 322 -1.76 -28.91 -15.18
N ALA A 323 -0.93 -29.63 -14.45
CA ALA A 323 -1.23 -30.02 -13.07
C ALA A 323 -0.85 -28.86 -12.13
N ILE A 324 -1.81 -28.00 -11.81
CA ILE A 324 -1.61 -26.77 -11.03
C ILE A 324 -1.97 -27.03 -9.55
N PRO A 325 -1.03 -26.84 -8.60
CA PRO A 325 -1.35 -26.84 -7.17
C PRO A 325 -2.43 -25.82 -6.83
N GLN A 326 -3.41 -26.23 -6.03
CA GLN A 326 -4.54 -25.36 -5.65
C GLN A 326 -4.34 -24.81 -4.25
N LYS A 327 -4.77 -23.55 -4.03
CA LYS A 327 -4.81 -22.94 -2.71
C LYS A 327 -6.04 -23.43 -1.92
N GLU A 328 -5.84 -23.68 -0.65
CA GLU A 328 -6.91 -23.92 0.32
C GLU A 328 -6.74 -23.00 1.53
N PHE A 329 -7.82 -22.48 2.09
CA PHE A 329 -7.77 -21.68 3.31
C PHE A 329 -7.70 -22.57 4.55
N PHE A 330 -7.02 -22.07 5.57
CA PHE A 330 -6.99 -22.65 6.89
C PHE A 330 -6.89 -21.58 7.97
N THR A 331 -7.14 -21.95 9.20
CA THR A 331 -6.93 -21.13 10.39
C THR A 331 -6.23 -21.93 11.47
N PHE A 332 -5.50 -21.23 12.33
CA PHE A 332 -4.98 -21.81 13.55
C PHE A 332 -4.96 -20.78 14.67
N GLN A 333 -4.82 -21.22 15.91
CA GLN A 333 -4.65 -20.33 17.05
C GLN A 333 -3.20 -20.27 17.47
N THR A 334 -2.70 -19.05 17.72
CA THR A 334 -1.42 -18.81 18.36
C THR A 334 -1.46 -19.22 19.84
N THR A 335 -0.31 -19.32 20.48
CA THR A 335 -0.21 -19.69 21.92
C THR A 335 -0.89 -18.69 22.84
N ASP A 336 -1.04 -17.43 22.41
CA ASP A 336 -1.79 -16.38 23.13
C ASP A 336 -3.26 -16.26 22.68
N GLY A 337 -3.77 -17.28 21.97
CA GLY A 337 -5.19 -17.44 21.68
C GLY A 337 -5.73 -16.62 20.50
N VAL A 338 -4.87 -16.04 19.68
CA VAL A 338 -5.27 -15.28 18.49
C VAL A 338 -5.45 -16.22 17.30
N THR A 339 -6.63 -16.21 16.67
CA THR A 339 -6.87 -16.96 15.45
C THR A 339 -6.27 -16.20 14.25
N LEU A 340 -5.42 -16.86 13.47
CA LEU A 340 -4.83 -16.33 12.25
C LEU A 340 -5.38 -17.04 11.01
N ASN A 341 -5.52 -16.31 9.90
CA ASN A 341 -5.97 -16.83 8.62
C ASN A 341 -4.76 -17.11 7.73
N GLY A 342 -4.80 -18.21 7.01
CA GLY A 342 -3.77 -18.59 6.05
C GLY A 342 -4.34 -19.24 4.80
N TRP A 343 -3.50 -19.31 3.76
CA TRP A 343 -3.71 -20.22 2.66
C TRP A 343 -2.51 -21.17 2.52
N MET A 344 -2.79 -22.36 1.99
CA MET A 344 -1.80 -23.40 1.76
C MET A 344 -1.96 -23.96 0.35
N MET A 345 -0.85 -24.21 -0.32
CA MET A 345 -0.77 -25.02 -1.54
C MET A 345 0.02 -26.29 -1.25
N LYS A 346 -0.54 -27.43 -1.58
CA LYS A 346 0.14 -28.74 -1.52
C LYS A 346 0.59 -29.18 -2.91
N PRO A 347 1.66 -29.95 -3.04
CA PRO A 347 2.04 -30.55 -4.32
C PRO A 347 0.88 -31.35 -4.93
N VAL A 348 0.78 -31.38 -6.25
CA VAL A 348 -0.32 -32.10 -6.95
C VAL A 348 -0.38 -33.59 -6.54
N ASN A 349 0.77 -34.24 -6.37
CA ASN A 349 0.87 -35.64 -5.92
C ASN A 349 1.03 -35.75 -4.39
N PHE A 350 0.37 -34.87 -3.65
CA PHE A 350 0.45 -34.88 -2.19
C PHE A 350 -0.04 -36.20 -1.59
N SER A 351 0.72 -36.71 -0.62
CA SER A 351 0.34 -37.88 0.20
C SER A 351 0.57 -37.56 1.66
N ALA A 352 -0.46 -37.74 2.48
CA ALA A 352 -0.37 -37.50 3.92
C ALA A 352 0.62 -38.41 4.66
N SER A 353 1.09 -39.50 4.02
CA SER A 353 2.10 -40.41 4.55
C SER A 353 3.55 -39.98 4.30
N LYS A 354 3.75 -38.94 3.49
CA LYS A 354 5.07 -38.36 3.20
C LYS A 354 5.29 -37.09 3.96
N LYS A 355 6.56 -36.72 4.18
CA LYS A 355 6.95 -35.43 4.75
C LYS A 355 7.51 -34.51 3.66
N TYR A 356 7.05 -33.26 3.69
CA TYR A 356 7.38 -32.25 2.71
C TYR A 356 8.10 -31.06 3.33
N PRO A 357 9.04 -30.43 2.60
CA PRO A 357 9.56 -29.13 2.98
C PRO A 357 8.44 -28.08 2.85
N VAL A 358 8.53 -27.04 3.66
CA VAL A 358 7.58 -25.92 3.65
C VAL A 358 8.29 -24.64 3.22
N LEU A 359 7.69 -23.89 2.32
CA LEU A 359 8.07 -22.54 1.99
C LEU A 359 6.97 -21.58 2.44
N MET A 360 7.29 -20.76 3.44
CA MET A 360 6.40 -19.70 3.90
C MET A 360 6.66 -18.43 3.11
N TYR A 361 5.62 -17.89 2.47
CA TYR A 361 5.58 -16.53 1.90
C TYR A 361 4.85 -15.62 2.86
N GLN A 362 5.30 -14.38 3.03
CA GLN A 362 4.59 -13.39 3.81
C GLN A 362 4.98 -11.96 3.39
N TYR A 363 4.09 -11.01 3.67
CA TYR A 363 4.38 -9.58 3.60
C TYR A 363 4.29 -8.95 5.00
N SER A 364 3.16 -9.14 5.68
CA SER A 364 2.88 -8.76 7.09
C SER A 364 2.87 -7.26 7.37
N GLY A 365 2.98 -6.39 6.36
CA GLY A 365 2.99 -4.94 6.54
C GLY A 365 1.67 -4.42 7.13
N PRO A 366 1.70 -3.31 7.88
CA PRO A 366 0.51 -2.74 8.51
C PRO A 366 -0.63 -2.51 7.52
N GLY A 367 -1.81 -3.04 7.84
CA GLY A 367 -3.01 -2.91 7.01
C GLY A 367 -3.02 -3.72 5.71
N SER A 368 -1.94 -4.42 5.37
CA SER A 368 -1.88 -5.28 4.18
C SER A 368 -2.61 -6.60 4.36
N GLN A 369 -3.02 -7.23 3.26
CA GLN A 369 -3.58 -8.58 3.27
C GLN A 369 -3.02 -9.39 2.10
N GLN A 370 -2.45 -10.57 2.39
CA GLN A 370 -2.02 -11.56 1.40
C GLN A 370 -2.96 -12.77 1.36
N VAL A 371 -3.72 -12.98 2.42
CA VAL A 371 -4.69 -14.07 2.53
C VAL A 371 -6.06 -13.53 2.12
N LEU A 372 -6.34 -13.63 0.82
CA LEU A 372 -7.56 -13.13 0.19
C LEU A 372 -8.12 -14.19 -0.77
N ASP A 373 -9.45 -14.21 -0.89
CA ASP A 373 -10.16 -15.07 -1.85
C ASP A 373 -10.07 -14.47 -3.26
N THR A 374 -8.89 -14.60 -3.87
CA THR A 374 -8.54 -14.12 -5.21
C THR A 374 -7.79 -15.19 -5.98
N TRP A 375 -8.01 -15.21 -7.29
CA TRP A 375 -7.26 -16.08 -8.18
C TRP A 375 -5.85 -15.53 -8.46
N GLY A 376 -4.88 -16.43 -8.61
CA GLY A 376 -3.56 -16.08 -9.07
C GLY A 376 -2.65 -17.30 -9.20
N ILE A 377 -1.76 -17.25 -10.20
CA ILE A 377 -0.63 -18.15 -10.37
C ILE A 377 0.63 -17.32 -10.22
N SER A 378 1.55 -17.78 -9.41
CA SER A 378 2.77 -17.06 -9.06
C SER A 378 3.97 -17.99 -8.98
N TRP A 379 5.12 -17.47 -8.59
CA TRP A 379 6.30 -18.27 -8.31
C TRP A 379 6.06 -19.29 -7.18
N GLU A 380 5.21 -18.96 -6.21
CA GLU A 380 4.80 -19.88 -5.14
C GLU A 380 4.08 -21.11 -5.70
N THR A 381 3.25 -20.93 -6.72
CA THR A 381 2.60 -22.06 -7.43
C THR A 381 3.64 -22.98 -8.10
N TYR A 382 4.67 -22.37 -8.69
CA TYR A 382 5.79 -23.13 -9.27
C TYR A 382 6.55 -23.91 -8.20
N MET A 383 6.87 -23.31 -7.06
CA MET A 383 7.53 -23.99 -5.94
C MET A 383 6.69 -25.16 -5.40
N ALA A 384 5.38 -24.99 -5.31
CA ALA A 384 4.49 -26.09 -4.93
C ALA A 384 4.52 -27.23 -5.96
N SER A 385 4.64 -26.93 -7.26
CA SER A 385 4.80 -27.95 -8.31
C SER A 385 6.14 -28.72 -8.21
N LEU A 386 7.16 -28.13 -7.59
CA LEU A 386 8.44 -28.75 -7.32
C LEU A 386 8.45 -29.66 -6.06
N GLY A 387 7.34 -29.75 -5.35
CA GLY A 387 7.20 -30.63 -4.19
C GLY A 387 7.24 -29.94 -2.84
N TYR A 388 7.15 -28.61 -2.79
CA TYR A 388 7.03 -27.85 -1.55
C TYR A 388 5.56 -27.69 -1.14
N ILE A 389 5.29 -27.69 0.16
CA ILE A 389 4.07 -27.10 0.68
C ILE A 389 4.35 -25.60 0.82
N VAL A 390 3.56 -24.77 0.14
CA VAL A 390 3.70 -23.31 0.20
C VAL A 390 2.59 -22.74 1.04
N VAL A 391 2.93 -21.87 2.00
CA VAL A 391 2.00 -21.34 3.00
C VAL A 391 2.15 -19.82 3.10
N CYS A 392 1.03 -19.13 3.28
CA CYS A 392 1.01 -17.72 3.65
C CYS A 392 0.03 -17.53 4.80
N VAL A 393 0.44 -16.78 5.82
CA VAL A 393 -0.41 -16.40 6.96
C VAL A 393 -0.31 -14.90 7.17
N ASP A 394 -1.48 -14.26 7.27
CA ASP A 394 -1.60 -12.86 7.69
C ASP A 394 -1.67 -12.81 9.23
N GLY A 395 -0.60 -12.36 9.85
CA GLY A 395 -0.50 -12.19 11.29
C GLY A 395 -1.12 -10.88 11.79
N ARG A 396 -0.99 -10.63 13.08
CA ARG A 396 -1.38 -9.36 13.71
C ARG A 396 -0.64 -8.20 13.05
N GLY A 397 -1.31 -7.05 12.94
CA GLY A 397 -0.85 -5.88 12.18
C GLY A 397 -1.40 -5.81 10.78
N THR A 398 -1.82 -6.94 10.18
CA THR A 398 -2.46 -6.95 8.86
C THR A 398 -3.91 -6.45 8.91
N GLY A 399 -4.47 -6.09 7.75
CA GLY A 399 -5.78 -5.46 7.64
C GLY A 399 -6.97 -6.43 7.59
N GLY A 400 -8.16 -5.85 7.48
CA GLY A 400 -9.40 -6.59 7.25
C GLY A 400 -10.11 -7.10 8.50
N ARG A 401 -9.55 -6.86 9.69
CA ARG A 401 -10.07 -7.39 10.97
C ARG A 401 -10.30 -6.32 12.03
N GLY A 402 -10.37 -5.06 11.61
CA GLY A 402 -10.61 -3.90 12.47
C GLY A 402 -9.33 -3.34 13.11
N GLU A 403 -9.49 -2.17 13.72
CA GLU A 403 -8.40 -1.35 14.26
C GLU A 403 -7.56 -2.09 15.33
N ALA A 404 -8.20 -2.79 16.25
CA ALA A 404 -7.50 -3.48 17.33
C ALA A 404 -6.53 -4.57 16.84
N PHE A 405 -6.89 -5.29 15.78
CA PHE A 405 -6.02 -6.29 15.16
C PHE A 405 -4.91 -5.66 14.34
N GLU A 406 -5.23 -4.63 13.56
CA GLU A 406 -4.29 -3.95 12.68
C GLU A 406 -3.29 -3.09 13.44
N LYS A 407 -3.77 -2.27 14.37
CA LYS A 407 -2.94 -1.26 15.03
C LYS A 407 -2.28 -1.72 16.35
N CYS A 408 -2.40 -3.02 16.68
CA CYS A 408 -1.71 -3.58 17.86
C CYS A 408 -0.18 -3.61 17.73
N THR A 409 0.36 -3.33 16.54
CA THR A 409 1.79 -3.23 16.25
C THR A 409 2.31 -1.80 16.31
N TYR A 410 1.42 -0.81 16.52
CA TYR A 410 1.78 0.60 16.59
C TYR A 410 2.92 0.87 17.57
N LEU A 411 3.91 1.65 17.16
CA LEU A 411 5.17 1.99 17.83
C LEU A 411 6.20 0.86 17.94
N LYS A 412 5.86 -0.39 17.55
CA LYS A 412 6.74 -1.57 17.59
C LYS A 412 6.46 -2.52 16.44
N ILE A 413 6.49 -2.01 15.20
CA ILE A 413 6.28 -2.84 14.02
C ILE A 413 7.36 -3.92 13.87
N GLY A 414 6.99 -5.07 13.31
CA GLY A 414 7.86 -6.21 13.07
C GLY A 414 8.02 -7.17 14.25
N VAL A 415 7.67 -6.78 15.48
CA VAL A 415 7.89 -7.60 16.68
C VAL A 415 6.80 -8.67 16.84
N LYS A 416 5.53 -8.26 16.88
CA LYS A 416 4.40 -9.21 16.95
C LYS A 416 4.24 -10.03 15.68
N GLU A 417 4.46 -9.37 14.54
CA GLU A 417 4.38 -10.02 13.23
C GLU A 417 5.41 -11.16 13.12
N ALA A 418 6.65 -10.95 13.59
CA ALA A 418 7.67 -12.00 13.61
C ALA A 418 7.28 -13.17 14.51
N LYS A 419 6.74 -12.87 15.69
CA LYS A 419 6.22 -13.90 16.59
C LYS A 419 5.12 -14.74 15.92
N ASP A 420 4.18 -14.11 15.22
CA ASP A 420 3.10 -14.80 14.54
C ASP A 420 3.61 -15.69 13.38
N GLN A 421 4.66 -15.27 12.66
CA GLN A 421 5.30 -16.10 11.62
C GLN A 421 6.05 -17.29 12.24
N VAL A 422 6.75 -17.10 13.35
CA VAL A 422 7.40 -18.20 14.09
C VAL A 422 6.36 -19.19 14.61
N GLU A 423 5.27 -18.72 15.20
CA GLU A 423 4.16 -19.58 15.64
C GLU A 423 3.49 -20.33 14.49
N THR A 424 3.40 -19.71 13.31
CA THR A 424 2.95 -20.37 12.08
C THR A 424 3.88 -21.56 11.75
N ALA A 425 5.19 -21.35 11.76
CA ALA A 425 6.17 -22.41 11.49
C ALA A 425 6.08 -23.54 12.52
N LEU A 426 5.90 -23.22 13.79
CA LEU A 426 5.71 -24.22 14.86
C LEU A 426 4.40 -25.01 14.68
N TYR A 427 3.32 -24.34 14.30
CA TYR A 427 2.04 -25.01 13.98
C TYR A 427 2.19 -25.96 12.80
N LEU A 428 2.85 -25.52 11.71
CA LEU A 428 3.11 -26.34 10.52
C LEU A 428 3.99 -27.54 10.87
N GLY A 429 5.03 -27.35 11.68
CA GLY A 429 5.94 -28.42 12.10
C GLY A 429 5.27 -29.55 12.92
N LYS A 430 4.08 -29.32 13.46
CA LYS A 430 3.26 -30.33 14.16
C LYS A 430 2.42 -31.17 13.19
N GLN A 431 2.31 -30.76 11.92
CA GLN A 431 1.53 -31.51 10.94
C GLN A 431 2.29 -32.79 10.54
N PRO A 432 1.64 -33.96 10.45
CA PRO A 432 2.32 -35.23 10.19
C PRO A 432 3.02 -35.28 8.83
N TYR A 433 2.56 -34.47 7.87
CA TYR A 433 3.07 -34.37 6.51
C TYR A 433 4.12 -33.28 6.32
N VAL A 434 4.51 -32.56 7.37
CA VAL A 434 5.54 -31.51 7.33
C VAL A 434 6.86 -32.01 7.88
N ASP A 435 7.93 -31.76 7.15
CA ASP A 435 9.29 -31.90 7.66
C ASP A 435 9.66 -30.61 8.41
N LYS A 436 9.56 -30.63 9.72
CA LYS A 436 9.82 -29.47 10.59
C LYS A 436 11.25 -28.95 10.52
N ASP A 437 12.19 -29.74 10.03
CA ASP A 437 13.59 -29.36 9.89
C ASP A 437 13.90 -28.73 8.52
N ARG A 438 12.88 -28.64 7.65
CA ARG A 438 12.96 -28.05 6.30
C ARG A 438 11.85 -27.02 6.08
N ILE A 439 11.80 -25.98 6.92
CA ILE A 439 10.88 -24.84 6.77
C ILE A 439 11.71 -23.62 6.38
N GLY A 440 11.34 -23.00 5.26
CA GLY A 440 11.91 -21.75 4.76
C GLY A 440 10.89 -20.60 4.81
N ILE A 441 11.41 -19.37 4.76
CA ILE A 441 10.60 -18.15 4.74
C ILE A 441 11.15 -17.17 3.72
N TRP A 442 10.26 -16.45 3.04
CA TRP A 442 10.68 -15.37 2.17
C TRP A 442 9.67 -14.24 2.11
N GLY A 443 10.12 -13.09 1.68
CA GLY A 443 9.29 -11.94 1.41
C GLY A 443 10.05 -10.81 0.73
N TRP A 444 9.29 -9.84 0.24
CA TRP A 444 9.77 -8.67 -0.48
C TRP A 444 9.39 -7.40 0.26
N SER A 445 10.27 -6.39 0.28
CA SER A 445 10.04 -5.11 0.95
C SER A 445 9.79 -5.31 2.46
N TYR A 446 8.65 -4.91 2.99
CA TYR A 446 8.28 -5.23 4.37
C TYR A 446 8.35 -6.74 4.64
N GLY A 447 7.99 -7.59 3.67
CA GLY A 447 8.12 -9.04 3.77
C GLY A 447 9.59 -9.50 3.85
N GLY A 448 10.50 -8.81 3.19
CA GLY A 448 11.95 -9.03 3.33
C GLY A 448 12.43 -8.69 4.74
N TYR A 449 12.01 -7.55 5.27
CA TYR A 449 12.23 -7.15 6.66
C TYR A 449 11.69 -8.21 7.63
N MET A 450 10.48 -8.69 7.41
CA MET A 450 9.88 -9.72 8.24
C MET A 450 10.57 -11.07 8.14
N THR A 451 11.18 -11.40 7.01
CA THR A 451 12.06 -12.57 6.91
C THR A 451 13.25 -12.44 7.87
N LEU A 452 13.92 -11.28 7.89
CA LEU A 452 15.04 -11.02 8.82
C LEU A 452 14.59 -11.07 10.28
N MET A 453 13.49 -10.40 10.60
CA MET A 453 12.94 -10.36 11.97
C MET A 453 12.50 -11.75 12.45
N SER A 454 11.88 -12.57 11.59
CA SER A 454 11.42 -13.91 11.93
C SER A 454 12.58 -14.89 12.13
N MET A 455 13.60 -14.82 11.27
CA MET A 455 14.82 -15.63 11.43
C MET A 455 15.68 -15.21 12.63
N SER A 456 15.42 -14.04 13.21
CA SER A 456 16.13 -13.48 14.36
C SER A 456 15.22 -13.30 15.58
N GLU A 457 14.04 -13.90 15.59
CA GLU A 457 13.07 -13.78 16.70
C GLU A 457 13.62 -14.42 17.99
N GLY A 458 14.40 -15.47 17.86
CA GLY A 458 15.03 -16.19 18.97
C GLY A 458 14.65 -17.66 19.05
N THR A 459 13.62 -18.09 18.34
CA THR A 459 13.21 -19.49 18.20
C THR A 459 13.67 -20.02 16.85
N PRO A 460 14.67 -20.93 16.77
CA PRO A 460 15.29 -21.35 15.52
C PRO A 460 14.41 -22.36 14.75
N VAL A 461 13.41 -21.88 14.04
CA VAL A 461 12.46 -22.74 13.28
C VAL A 461 12.71 -22.72 11.78
N PHE A 462 13.42 -21.71 11.23
CA PHE A 462 13.66 -21.59 9.80
C PHE A 462 15.02 -22.13 9.40
N LYS A 463 15.04 -23.04 8.42
CA LYS A 463 16.27 -23.61 7.85
C LYS A 463 16.93 -22.67 6.86
N ALA A 464 16.11 -21.93 6.10
CA ALA A 464 16.56 -20.97 5.09
C ALA A 464 15.59 -19.80 4.95
N GLY A 465 16.10 -18.65 4.53
CA GLY A 465 15.24 -17.49 4.22
C GLY A 465 15.81 -16.59 3.15
N VAL A 466 14.92 -15.91 2.43
CA VAL A 466 15.26 -14.92 1.41
C VAL A 466 14.60 -13.59 1.74
N ALA A 467 15.42 -12.55 1.91
CA ALA A 467 14.98 -11.18 2.15
C ALA A 467 15.25 -10.32 0.91
N VAL A 468 14.18 -9.96 0.19
CA VAL A 468 14.28 -9.16 -1.03
C VAL A 468 13.92 -7.71 -0.73
N ALA A 469 14.81 -6.77 -1.08
CA ALA A 469 14.62 -5.32 -0.97
C ALA A 469 14.08 -4.91 0.42
N ALA A 470 14.70 -5.45 1.48
CA ALA A 470 14.23 -5.34 2.86
C ALA A 470 14.65 -4.02 3.51
N PRO A 471 13.73 -3.27 4.15
CA PRO A 471 14.09 -2.36 5.22
C PRO A 471 14.78 -3.17 6.35
N THR A 472 15.85 -2.65 6.89
CA THR A 472 16.60 -3.30 7.98
C THR A 472 16.62 -2.48 9.26
N ASP A 473 16.47 -1.17 9.10
CA ASP A 473 16.28 -0.22 10.19
C ASP A 473 15.35 0.89 9.73
N TRP A 474 14.31 1.19 10.49
CA TRP A 474 13.28 2.15 10.11
C TRP A 474 13.78 3.61 10.09
N ARG A 475 14.94 3.91 10.66
CA ARG A 475 15.62 5.20 10.51
C ARG A 475 16.10 5.44 9.07
N PHE A 476 16.20 4.41 8.26
CA PHE A 476 16.61 4.49 6.85
C PHE A 476 15.44 4.68 5.88
N TYR A 477 14.21 4.55 6.36
CA TYR A 477 13.01 4.65 5.54
C TYR A 477 12.36 6.02 5.65
N ASP A 478 11.41 6.33 4.74
CA ASP A 478 10.81 7.66 4.63
C ASP A 478 9.96 8.07 5.85
N THR A 479 9.74 9.39 5.95
CA THR A 479 8.99 10.00 7.06
C THR A 479 7.54 9.57 7.11
N ILE A 480 6.80 9.68 6.00
CA ILE A 480 5.33 9.52 5.99
C ILE A 480 4.95 8.08 6.38
N TYR A 481 5.58 7.07 5.77
CA TYR A 481 5.32 5.68 6.12
C TYR A 481 5.80 5.35 7.53
N THR A 482 7.08 5.59 7.80
CA THR A 482 7.70 5.16 9.04
C THR A 482 7.09 5.86 10.25
N GLU A 483 6.92 7.18 10.21
CA GLU A 483 6.40 7.93 11.34
C GLU A 483 4.90 7.69 11.59
N ARG A 484 4.14 7.31 10.56
CA ARG A 484 2.75 6.87 10.71
C ARG A 484 2.64 5.73 11.72
N PHE A 485 3.55 4.77 11.66
CA PHE A 485 3.51 3.56 12.48
C PHE A 485 4.42 3.62 13.71
N MET A 486 5.46 4.47 13.70
CA MET A 486 6.54 4.48 14.69
C MET A 486 6.75 5.83 15.37
N ARG A 487 6.14 6.92 14.89
CA ARG A 487 6.53 8.30 15.19
C ARG A 487 8.00 8.58 14.82
N THR A 488 8.60 9.65 15.34
CA THR A 488 10.02 9.94 15.06
C THR A 488 10.95 9.08 15.91
N PRO A 489 12.20 8.85 15.46
CA PRO A 489 13.18 8.12 16.26
C PRO A 489 13.46 8.76 17.63
N LYS A 490 13.34 10.08 17.74
CA LYS A 490 13.52 10.82 19.01
C LYS A 490 12.37 10.55 19.99
N GLU A 491 11.14 10.47 19.50
CA GLU A 491 9.96 10.23 20.34
C GLU A 491 9.82 8.78 20.78
N ASN A 492 10.32 7.84 19.99
CA ASN A 492 10.13 6.40 20.17
C ASN A 492 11.44 5.62 20.00
N ALA A 493 12.51 6.05 20.64
CA ALA A 493 13.83 5.44 20.50
C ALA A 493 13.85 3.94 20.82
N GLU A 494 13.13 3.50 21.85
CA GLU A 494 13.04 2.07 22.21
C GLU A 494 12.27 1.26 21.17
N GLY A 495 11.15 1.77 20.63
CA GLY A 495 10.42 1.12 19.56
C GLY A 495 11.26 0.92 18.30
N TYR A 496 12.02 1.93 17.88
CA TYR A 496 12.96 1.81 16.76
C TYR A 496 14.04 0.76 17.01
N LYS A 497 14.57 0.70 18.22
CA LYS A 497 15.55 -0.32 18.62
C LYS A 497 14.96 -1.73 18.54
N GLU A 498 13.78 -1.96 19.13
CA GLU A 498 13.12 -3.26 19.11
C GLU A 498 12.69 -3.69 17.69
N SER A 499 12.35 -2.74 16.83
CA SER A 499 11.93 -2.98 15.44
C SER A 499 13.09 -3.08 14.46
N SER A 500 14.34 -2.90 14.89
CA SER A 500 15.52 -2.99 14.05
C SER A 500 16.01 -4.43 13.90
N ALA A 501 16.25 -4.85 12.65
CA ALA A 501 16.86 -6.16 12.37
C ALA A 501 18.29 -6.25 12.93
N PHE A 502 19.00 -5.13 13.05
CA PHE A 502 20.36 -5.07 13.60
C PHE A 502 20.42 -5.53 15.05
N THR A 503 19.46 -5.12 15.88
CA THR A 503 19.46 -5.44 17.31
C THR A 503 19.20 -6.91 17.62
N ARG A 504 18.80 -7.68 16.61
CA ARG A 504 18.48 -9.10 16.71
C ARG A 504 19.39 -10.00 15.88
N ALA A 505 20.32 -9.41 15.14
CA ALA A 505 21.14 -10.11 14.17
C ALA A 505 22.05 -11.19 14.81
N ASP A 506 22.39 -11.05 16.08
CA ASP A 506 23.10 -12.09 16.85
C ASP A 506 22.32 -13.41 16.92
N LYS A 507 20.97 -13.35 16.92
CA LYS A 507 20.08 -14.50 16.95
C LYS A 507 19.74 -15.06 15.57
N LEU A 508 20.22 -14.41 14.48
CA LEU A 508 20.00 -14.90 13.12
C LEU A 508 20.46 -16.35 12.99
N HIS A 509 19.56 -17.21 12.51
CA HIS A 509 19.82 -18.63 12.29
C HIS A 509 19.38 -19.05 10.88
N GLY A 510 19.87 -20.24 10.46
CA GLY A 510 19.58 -20.75 9.10
C GLY A 510 20.38 -20.06 8.01
N ASN A 511 20.19 -20.51 6.78
CA ASN A 511 20.84 -19.95 5.60
C ASN A 511 20.07 -18.71 5.12
N LEU A 512 20.75 -17.58 4.93
CA LEU A 512 20.14 -16.32 4.51
C LEU A 512 20.65 -15.93 3.12
N LEU A 513 19.72 -15.52 2.24
CA LEU A 513 20.02 -14.82 0.99
C LEU A 513 19.43 -13.40 1.07
N LEU A 514 20.31 -12.39 0.98
CA LEU A 514 19.94 -10.98 0.82
C LEU A 514 19.86 -10.65 -0.67
N VAL A 515 18.79 -10.00 -1.11
CA VAL A 515 18.62 -9.56 -2.50
C VAL A 515 18.24 -8.10 -2.54
N HIS A 516 18.92 -7.29 -3.37
CA HIS A 516 18.60 -5.86 -3.48
C HIS A 516 18.96 -5.26 -4.85
N GLY A 517 18.19 -4.29 -5.29
CA GLY A 517 18.53 -3.44 -6.43
C GLY A 517 19.42 -2.27 -6.00
N MET A 518 20.50 -2.01 -6.72
CA MET A 518 21.43 -0.90 -6.37
C MET A 518 20.84 0.49 -6.57
N ALA A 519 19.85 0.62 -7.45
CA ALA A 519 19.14 1.87 -7.72
C ALA A 519 17.72 1.85 -7.13
N ASP A 520 17.55 1.17 -6.01
CA ASP A 520 16.29 1.18 -5.26
C ASP A 520 16.09 2.56 -4.62
N ASP A 521 15.12 3.30 -5.15
CA ASP A 521 14.80 4.66 -4.74
C ASP A 521 13.77 4.71 -3.61
N ASN A 522 13.22 3.56 -3.24
CA ASN A 522 12.23 3.39 -2.17
C ASN A 522 12.90 2.87 -0.89
N VAL A 523 13.28 1.60 -0.88
CA VAL A 523 14.12 1.01 0.18
C VAL A 523 15.58 1.06 -0.28
N HIS A 524 16.31 2.06 0.15
CA HIS A 524 17.67 2.29 -0.31
C HIS A 524 18.57 1.08 -0.10
N PHE A 525 19.46 0.81 -1.05
CA PHE A 525 20.47 -0.25 -0.96
C PHE A 525 21.31 -0.16 0.34
N GLN A 526 21.40 1.02 0.94
CA GLN A 526 21.97 1.24 2.26
C GLN A 526 21.46 0.22 3.30
N ASN A 527 20.16 -0.11 3.29
CA ASN A 527 19.60 -1.10 4.21
C ASN A 527 20.29 -2.46 4.09
N CYS A 528 20.51 -2.93 2.86
CA CYS A 528 21.17 -4.19 2.59
C CYS A 528 22.67 -4.12 2.89
N ALA A 529 23.34 -3.06 2.46
CA ALA A 529 24.80 -2.91 2.62
C ALA A 529 25.22 -2.81 4.10
N GLU A 530 24.54 -1.97 4.88
CA GLU A 530 24.86 -1.81 6.31
C GLU A 530 24.49 -3.06 7.12
N TYR A 531 23.38 -3.73 6.79
CA TYR A 531 23.02 -4.99 7.45
C TYR A 531 24.01 -6.11 7.12
N ALA A 532 24.45 -6.21 5.85
CA ALA A 532 25.49 -7.16 5.44
C ALA A 532 26.80 -6.93 6.22
N GLU A 533 27.27 -5.67 6.35
CA GLU A 533 28.46 -5.33 7.16
C GLU A 533 28.25 -5.75 8.62
N HIS A 534 27.09 -5.48 9.19
CA HIS A 534 26.79 -5.87 10.56
C HIS A 534 26.87 -7.39 10.78
N LEU A 535 26.33 -8.18 9.82
CA LEU A 535 26.44 -9.65 9.85
C LEU A 535 27.91 -10.13 9.76
N VAL A 536 28.73 -9.47 8.92
CA VAL A 536 30.18 -9.75 8.83
C VAL A 536 30.85 -9.54 10.17
N GLN A 537 30.57 -8.42 10.86
CA GLN A 537 31.15 -8.12 12.17
C GLN A 537 30.71 -9.11 13.27
N LEU A 538 29.51 -9.70 13.12
CA LEU A 538 29.01 -10.78 13.98
C LEU A 538 29.54 -12.17 13.59
N GLY A 539 30.35 -12.28 12.53
CA GLY A 539 30.86 -13.55 12.01
C GLY A 539 29.79 -14.44 11.36
N LYS A 540 28.61 -13.89 11.03
CA LYS A 540 27.54 -14.62 10.37
C LYS A 540 27.82 -14.79 8.89
N GLN A 541 27.61 -16.00 8.37
CA GLN A 541 27.71 -16.28 6.93
C GLN A 541 26.33 -16.11 6.26
N PHE A 542 26.32 -15.57 5.06
CA PHE A 542 25.10 -15.34 4.26
C PHE A 542 25.44 -15.25 2.77
N ASP A 543 24.45 -15.45 1.94
CA ASP A 543 24.51 -15.19 0.50
C ASP A 543 23.94 -13.80 0.19
N MET A 544 24.43 -13.19 -0.90
CA MET A 544 23.94 -11.90 -1.38
C MET A 544 23.82 -11.87 -2.89
N GLN A 545 22.73 -11.29 -3.40
CA GLN A 545 22.53 -11.04 -4.83
C GLN A 545 22.15 -9.58 -5.04
N VAL A 546 22.96 -8.85 -5.78
CA VAL A 546 22.75 -7.45 -6.12
C VAL A 546 22.38 -7.32 -7.59
N TYR A 547 21.46 -6.40 -7.89
CA TYR A 547 21.03 -6.09 -9.25
C TYR A 547 21.38 -4.65 -9.61
N THR A 548 22.33 -4.49 -10.54
CA THR A 548 22.83 -3.20 -11.00
C THR A 548 21.72 -2.38 -11.64
N ASN A 549 21.60 -1.09 -11.29
CA ASN A 549 20.63 -0.12 -11.79
C ASN A 549 19.16 -0.53 -11.65
N ARG A 550 18.83 -1.53 -10.83
CA ARG A 550 17.45 -1.96 -10.62
C ARG A 550 16.86 -1.27 -9.40
N ASN A 551 15.61 -0.83 -9.56
CA ASN A 551 14.82 -0.19 -8.51
C ASN A 551 14.17 -1.24 -7.58
N HIS A 552 13.21 -0.79 -6.76
CA HIS A 552 12.52 -1.63 -5.78
C HIS A 552 11.78 -2.83 -6.38
N GLY A 553 11.33 -2.72 -7.62
CA GLY A 553 10.66 -3.81 -8.35
C GLY A 553 11.58 -4.86 -8.96
N ILE A 554 12.88 -4.61 -9.06
CA ILE A 554 13.89 -5.51 -9.64
C ILE A 554 13.40 -6.12 -10.95
N TYR A 555 13.20 -5.33 -12.00
CA TYR A 555 12.68 -5.76 -13.30
C TYR A 555 13.47 -5.18 -14.46
N GLY A 556 13.18 -5.65 -15.67
CA GLY A 556 13.77 -5.23 -16.94
C GLY A 556 14.70 -6.29 -17.55
N GLY A 557 14.56 -6.52 -18.86
CA GLY A 557 15.28 -7.60 -19.54
C GLY A 557 15.05 -8.97 -18.88
N ASN A 558 16.12 -9.73 -18.68
CA ASN A 558 16.08 -11.05 -18.04
C ASN A 558 16.10 -11.01 -16.50
N THR A 559 16.03 -9.84 -15.88
CA THR A 559 16.26 -9.66 -14.44
C THR A 559 15.31 -10.48 -13.58
N ARG A 560 14.00 -10.47 -13.89
CA ARG A 560 13.00 -11.24 -13.13
C ARG A 560 13.18 -12.74 -13.24
N GLN A 561 13.52 -13.23 -14.43
CA GLN A 561 13.81 -14.65 -14.62
C GLN A 561 15.05 -15.07 -13.83
N HIS A 562 16.12 -14.27 -13.90
CA HIS A 562 17.33 -14.51 -13.10
C HIS A 562 17.04 -14.51 -11.59
N LEU A 563 16.28 -13.52 -11.11
CA LEU A 563 15.92 -13.42 -9.71
C LEU A 563 15.20 -14.68 -9.22
N TYR A 564 14.08 -15.06 -9.85
CA TYR A 564 13.31 -16.21 -9.40
C TYR A 564 14.05 -17.55 -9.60
N THR A 565 14.92 -17.65 -10.60
CA THR A 565 15.84 -18.81 -10.74
C THR A 565 16.81 -18.85 -9.55
N ARG A 566 17.38 -17.70 -9.16
CA ARG A 566 18.29 -17.62 -7.98
C ARG A 566 17.59 -18.03 -6.69
N LEU A 567 16.36 -17.55 -6.48
CA LEU A 567 15.53 -17.92 -5.34
C LEU A 567 15.21 -19.42 -5.32
N THR A 568 14.79 -19.97 -6.47
CA THR A 568 14.49 -21.39 -6.63
C THR A 568 15.71 -22.24 -6.26
N ASN A 569 16.86 -21.96 -6.87
CA ASN A 569 18.09 -22.70 -6.61
C ASN A 569 18.53 -22.59 -5.14
N PHE A 570 18.36 -21.42 -4.53
CA PHE A 570 18.69 -21.24 -3.12
C PHE A 570 17.84 -22.16 -2.22
N PHE A 571 16.53 -22.22 -2.42
CA PHE A 571 15.68 -23.10 -1.62
C PHE A 571 15.90 -24.58 -1.93
N LEU A 572 16.08 -24.96 -3.20
CA LEU A 572 16.39 -26.35 -3.57
C LEU A 572 17.67 -26.87 -2.92
N ASN A 573 18.65 -25.98 -2.70
CA ASN A 573 19.93 -26.36 -2.09
C ASN A 573 19.92 -26.34 -0.56
N ASN A 574 18.93 -25.67 0.06
CA ASN A 574 18.94 -25.43 1.50
C ASN A 574 17.71 -25.99 2.24
N LEU A 575 16.68 -26.44 1.54
CA LEU A 575 15.49 -27.11 2.05
C LEU A 575 15.34 -28.50 1.38
#